data_ca7f11b276383a4cbbc8a03004d6cb95
#
_entry.id   ca7f11b276383a4cbbc8a03004d6cb95
#
_cell.length_a   1.000
_cell.length_b   1.000
_cell.length_c   1.000
_cell.angle_alpha   90.00
_cell.angle_beta   90.00
_cell.angle_gamma   90.00
#
_symmetry.space_group_name_H-M   'P 1'
#
loop_
_entity.id
_entity.type
_entity.pdbx_description
1 polymer ?
#
loop_
_entity_poly.entity_id
_entity_poly.type
_entity_poly.pdbx_seq_one_letter_code
_entity_poly.pdbx_strand_id
1 'polypeptide(L)'
;RTVYLQLPEEFNPRTRELASRWRKMVSDDLELVSRVLTLYNSEFVYTLQPPILGKHSVDEFLFDSQRGFCEHFAGSFVFFMRAAGIPARVVAGYQGGERHPDDYLVVRQYDAHAWAEIWLEDRGWIRVDPTAVVAPQRIEQDLQSVLGSETDFLADSPVSLVRFRHIGWLNQLRLQIESLNYNWALWVLGYDQIQTAFLRNLLGDTSLWRIALALTGVGGSLLLLLGFWLLLPRRRERSRDLLDREFLRLCQKLEKAGFPRQVGEGPRDYAQRVAESRPELARELVEVTRMYEAMRYAGETPDARTLARTIRSLRINRSG
;
A
#
# COMPACT_ATOMS: atom_id res chain seq x y z
N ARG A 1 20.64 26.64 -31.96
CA ARG A 1 21.81 25.72 -32.04
C ARG A 1 22.86 26.06 -31.00
N THR A 2 23.25 27.32 -30.81
CA THR A 2 24.28 27.80 -29.87
C THR A 2 24.05 27.32 -28.41
N VAL A 3 22.81 27.27 -27.96
CA VAL A 3 22.46 26.77 -26.60
C VAL A 3 22.86 25.30 -26.39
N TYR A 4 22.77 24.49 -27.43
CA TYR A 4 23.08 23.07 -27.37
C TYR A 4 24.57 22.73 -27.57
N LEU A 5 25.40 23.76 -27.69
CA LEU A 5 26.87 23.68 -27.69
C LEU A 5 27.46 24.18 -26.37
N GLN A 6 26.66 24.83 -25.51
CA GLN A 6 27.13 25.39 -24.26
C GLN A 6 27.65 24.32 -23.31
N LEU A 7 28.81 24.55 -22.74
CA LEU A 7 29.41 23.72 -21.71
C LEU A 7 29.89 24.64 -20.58
N PRO A 8 29.74 24.22 -19.31
CA PRO A 8 30.22 24.97 -18.18
C PRO A 8 31.76 25.16 -18.29
N GLU A 9 32.21 26.37 -18.09
CA GLU A 9 33.65 26.68 -18.14
C GLU A 9 34.38 25.92 -17.03
N GLU A 10 35.67 25.63 -17.25
CA GLU A 10 36.54 24.93 -16.28
C GLU A 10 36.14 23.53 -15.84
N PHE A 11 35.12 22.94 -16.45
CA PHE A 11 34.70 21.56 -16.14
C PHE A 11 35.21 20.56 -17.18
N ASN A 12 35.61 19.38 -16.69
CA ASN A 12 35.98 18.20 -17.47
C ASN A 12 37.06 18.48 -18.55
N PRO A 13 38.25 18.94 -18.17
CA PRO A 13 39.30 19.29 -19.13
C PRO A 13 39.80 18.10 -19.94
N ARG A 14 39.92 16.90 -19.36
CA ARG A 14 40.37 15.67 -20.04
C ARG A 14 39.41 15.29 -21.17
N THR A 15 38.11 15.36 -20.92
CA THR A 15 37.08 15.08 -21.93
C THR A 15 37.11 16.09 -23.06
N ARG A 16 37.30 17.38 -22.77
CA ARG A 16 37.44 18.42 -23.78
C ARG A 16 38.65 18.20 -24.69
N GLU A 17 39.78 17.85 -24.09
CA GLU A 17 40.99 17.53 -24.83
C GLU A 17 40.79 16.31 -25.73
N LEU A 18 40.17 15.22 -25.20
CA LEU A 18 39.91 14.03 -25.98
C LEU A 18 38.95 14.30 -27.13
N ALA A 19 37.86 15.03 -26.88
CA ALA A 19 36.89 15.41 -27.90
C ALA A 19 37.50 16.24 -29.01
N SER A 20 38.32 17.24 -28.66
CA SER A 20 39.08 18.06 -29.62
C SER A 20 40.04 17.22 -30.44
N ARG A 21 40.76 16.28 -29.81
CA ARG A 21 41.69 15.38 -30.48
C ARG A 21 40.97 14.47 -31.48
N TRP A 22 39.87 13.85 -31.06
CA TRP A 22 39.08 12.98 -31.92
C TRP A 22 38.44 13.77 -33.07
N ARG A 23 37.96 14.97 -32.82
CA ARG A 23 37.37 15.83 -33.86
C ARG A 23 38.39 16.21 -34.97
N LYS A 24 39.67 16.33 -34.63
CA LYS A 24 40.72 16.56 -35.62
C LYS A 24 41.02 15.34 -36.48
N MET A 25 40.75 14.16 -35.96
CA MET A 25 40.98 12.87 -36.67
C MET A 25 39.79 12.47 -37.52
N VAL A 26 38.58 12.85 -37.11
CA VAL A 26 37.33 12.42 -37.71
C VAL A 26 36.48 13.63 -38.08
N SER A 27 36.22 13.83 -39.35
CA SER A 27 35.41 14.95 -39.85
C SER A 27 33.90 14.64 -39.87
N ASP A 28 33.54 13.39 -40.06
CA ASP A 28 32.14 12.96 -40.06
C ASP A 28 31.58 12.84 -38.62
N ASP A 29 30.40 13.44 -38.40
CA ASP A 29 29.74 13.45 -37.10
C ASP A 29 29.27 12.07 -36.68
N LEU A 30 28.73 11.26 -37.60
CA LEU A 30 28.28 9.91 -37.30
C LEU A 30 29.44 8.95 -37.00
N GLU A 31 30.57 9.12 -37.68
CA GLU A 31 31.77 8.36 -37.34
C GLU A 31 32.27 8.68 -35.92
N LEU A 32 32.24 9.96 -35.54
CA LEU A 32 32.61 10.37 -34.17
C LEU A 32 31.63 9.77 -33.12
N VAL A 33 30.34 9.80 -33.39
CA VAL A 33 29.31 9.13 -32.55
C VAL A 33 29.62 7.66 -32.39
N SER A 34 29.84 6.95 -33.51
CA SER A 34 30.15 5.51 -33.50
C SER A 34 31.41 5.20 -32.68
N ARG A 35 32.43 6.06 -32.77
CA ARG A 35 33.67 5.90 -32.01
C ARG A 35 33.46 6.03 -30.49
N VAL A 36 32.63 6.97 -30.06
CA VAL A 36 32.29 7.11 -28.63
C VAL A 36 31.47 5.95 -28.15
N LEU A 37 30.48 5.49 -28.92
CA LEU A 37 29.68 4.31 -28.58
C LEU A 37 30.53 3.03 -28.50
N THR A 38 31.51 2.88 -29.38
CA THR A 38 32.45 1.74 -29.35
C THR A 38 33.31 1.79 -28.07
N LEU A 39 33.77 2.98 -27.65
CA LEU A 39 34.49 3.14 -26.39
C LEU A 39 33.63 2.68 -25.20
N TYR A 40 32.37 3.12 -25.14
CA TYR A 40 31.47 2.69 -24.07
C TYR A 40 31.24 1.19 -24.06
N ASN A 41 31.01 0.59 -25.22
CA ASN A 41 30.77 -0.86 -25.34
C ASN A 41 31.96 -1.70 -24.89
N SER A 42 33.20 -1.22 -25.11
CA SER A 42 34.42 -1.99 -24.84
C SER A 42 34.95 -1.86 -23.41
N GLU A 43 34.71 -0.72 -22.75
CA GLU A 43 35.42 -0.39 -21.52
C GLU A 43 34.49 -0.12 -20.34
N PHE A 44 33.17 0.06 -20.55
CA PHE A 44 32.26 0.53 -19.52
C PHE A 44 31.31 -0.56 -19.02
N VAL A 45 30.92 -0.42 -17.76
CA VAL A 45 30.00 -1.32 -17.08
C VAL A 45 28.74 -0.57 -16.63
N TYR A 46 27.58 -1.09 -16.99
CA TYR A 46 26.32 -0.59 -16.48
C TYR A 46 26.08 -1.07 -15.04
N THR A 47 25.83 -0.16 -14.12
CA THR A 47 25.48 -0.44 -12.71
C THR A 47 24.60 0.64 -12.15
N LEU A 48 23.65 0.28 -11.27
CA LEU A 48 22.84 1.24 -10.50
C LEU A 48 23.54 1.74 -9.23
N GLN A 49 24.70 1.19 -8.91
CA GLN A 49 25.52 1.58 -7.76
C GLN A 49 26.89 2.11 -8.23
N PRO A 50 26.91 3.23 -8.97
CA PRO A 50 28.17 3.83 -9.37
C PRO A 50 28.89 4.46 -8.17
N PRO A 51 30.21 4.65 -8.24
CA PRO A 51 30.91 5.45 -7.27
C PRO A 51 30.42 6.90 -7.33
N ILE A 52 30.55 7.61 -6.20
CA ILE A 52 30.25 9.05 -6.15
C ILE A 52 31.30 9.81 -6.97
N LEU A 53 30.84 10.61 -7.90
CA LEU A 53 31.69 11.47 -8.75
C LEU A 53 31.80 12.86 -8.16
N GLY A 54 32.98 13.46 -8.35
CA GLY A 54 33.29 14.79 -7.85
C GLY A 54 33.00 15.93 -8.84
N LYS A 55 33.84 16.99 -8.79
CA LYS A 55 33.67 18.22 -9.59
C LYS A 55 33.74 17.96 -11.09
N HIS A 56 34.64 17.10 -11.50
CA HIS A 56 34.86 16.75 -12.91
C HIS A 56 34.20 15.44 -13.26
N SER A 57 32.92 15.36 -13.00
CA SER A 57 32.12 14.10 -13.04
C SER A 57 32.21 13.36 -14.38
N VAL A 58 32.30 14.08 -15.50
CA VAL A 58 32.44 13.43 -16.82
C VAL A 58 33.84 12.88 -17.01
N ASP A 59 34.87 13.58 -16.58
CA ASP A 59 36.27 13.08 -16.63
C ASP A 59 36.39 11.84 -15.74
N GLU A 60 35.92 11.92 -14.51
CA GLU A 60 35.96 10.81 -13.54
C GLU A 60 35.17 9.61 -14.04
N PHE A 61 34.04 9.83 -14.71
CA PHE A 61 33.28 8.76 -15.34
C PHE A 61 34.04 8.14 -16.52
N LEU A 62 34.55 8.96 -17.44
CA LEU A 62 35.16 8.45 -18.67
C LEU A 62 36.53 7.79 -18.47
N PHE A 63 37.31 8.25 -17.50
CA PHE A 63 38.72 7.85 -17.39
C PHE A 63 39.06 7.09 -16.12
N ASP A 64 38.23 7.20 -15.08
CA ASP A 64 38.60 6.67 -13.78
C ASP A 64 37.63 5.55 -13.32
N SER A 65 36.33 5.80 -13.32
CA SER A 65 35.36 4.80 -12.82
C SER A 65 34.82 3.85 -13.89
N GLN A 66 34.49 4.36 -15.06
CA GLN A 66 33.90 3.66 -16.20
C GLN A 66 32.63 2.83 -15.83
N ARG A 67 31.97 3.24 -14.74
CA ARG A 67 30.81 2.55 -14.15
C ARG A 67 29.68 3.53 -13.89
N GLY A 68 28.49 3.26 -14.41
CA GLY A 68 27.35 4.15 -14.24
C GLY A 68 26.05 3.58 -14.80
N PHE A 69 25.01 4.39 -14.76
CA PHE A 69 23.69 4.10 -15.35
C PHE A 69 23.35 5.14 -16.42
N CYS A 70 22.15 5.08 -16.98
CA CYS A 70 21.73 5.85 -18.18
C CYS A 70 22.07 7.35 -18.10
N GLU A 71 21.94 7.99 -16.92
CA GLU A 71 22.27 9.40 -16.71
C GLU A 71 23.77 9.68 -16.97
N HIS A 72 24.65 8.82 -16.49
CA HIS A 72 26.10 8.96 -16.67
C HIS A 72 26.49 8.81 -18.15
N PHE A 73 25.93 7.81 -18.82
CA PHE A 73 26.17 7.56 -20.23
C PHE A 73 25.62 8.69 -21.10
N ALA A 74 24.36 9.09 -20.91
CA ALA A 74 23.76 10.17 -21.69
C ALA A 74 24.43 11.53 -21.43
N GLY A 75 24.72 11.83 -20.16
CA GLY A 75 25.36 13.10 -19.76
C GLY A 75 26.78 13.25 -20.31
N SER A 76 27.61 12.20 -20.15
CA SER A 76 29.00 12.21 -20.66
C SER A 76 29.04 12.21 -22.18
N PHE A 77 28.16 11.50 -22.84
CA PHE A 77 28.03 11.52 -24.28
C PHE A 77 27.67 12.91 -24.82
N VAL A 78 26.66 13.57 -24.22
CA VAL A 78 26.26 14.92 -24.61
C VAL A 78 27.40 15.93 -24.36
N PHE A 79 28.10 15.81 -23.23
CA PHE A 79 29.23 16.65 -22.93
C PHE A 79 30.33 16.48 -24.00
N PHE A 80 30.67 15.25 -24.35
CA PHE A 80 31.66 14.93 -25.36
C PHE A 80 31.28 15.50 -26.75
N MET A 81 30.02 15.28 -27.18
CA MET A 81 29.50 15.79 -28.46
C MET A 81 29.58 17.32 -28.53
N ARG A 82 29.14 18.00 -27.46
CA ARG A 82 29.24 19.46 -27.37
C ARG A 82 30.68 19.95 -27.43
N ALA A 83 31.59 19.28 -26.72
CA ALA A 83 33.03 19.61 -26.74
C ALA A 83 33.64 19.37 -28.13
N ALA A 84 33.12 18.46 -28.90
CA ALA A 84 33.51 18.22 -30.31
C ALA A 84 32.82 19.16 -31.32
N GLY A 85 31.97 20.07 -30.88
CA GLY A 85 31.25 21.01 -31.75
C GLY A 85 29.96 20.49 -32.34
N ILE A 86 29.45 19.35 -31.88
CA ILE A 86 28.16 18.78 -32.31
C ILE A 86 27.08 19.20 -31.31
N PRO A 87 25.99 19.88 -31.75
CA PRO A 87 24.92 20.25 -30.85
C PRO A 87 24.22 18.97 -30.32
N ALA A 88 24.13 18.90 -28.99
CA ALA A 88 23.56 17.73 -28.32
C ALA A 88 22.76 18.12 -27.08
N ARG A 89 21.79 17.26 -26.69
CA ARG A 89 20.99 17.41 -25.46
C ARG A 89 20.72 16.08 -24.79
N VAL A 90 20.63 16.10 -23.47
CA VAL A 90 20.09 14.97 -22.70
C VAL A 90 18.57 15.05 -22.74
N VAL A 91 17.94 13.93 -22.96
CA VAL A 91 16.48 13.76 -22.88
C VAL A 91 16.17 12.76 -21.80
N ALA A 92 15.25 13.10 -20.91
CA ALA A 92 14.75 12.24 -19.86
C ALA A 92 13.31 11.84 -20.16
N GLY A 93 12.97 10.60 -19.85
CA GLY A 93 11.64 10.05 -20.04
C GLY A 93 11.52 8.69 -19.39
N TYR A 94 10.71 7.83 -19.99
CA TYR A 94 10.53 6.46 -19.53
C TYR A 94 10.76 5.50 -20.70
N GLN A 95 11.26 4.33 -20.39
CA GLN A 95 11.49 3.27 -21.35
C GLN A 95 11.02 1.93 -20.79
N GLY A 96 10.12 1.27 -21.51
CA GLY A 96 9.45 0.06 -21.05
C GLY A 96 8.12 0.37 -20.37
N GLY A 97 7.74 -0.50 -19.46
CA GLY A 97 6.46 -0.51 -18.75
C GLY A 97 5.78 -1.85 -18.86
N GLU A 98 4.91 -2.15 -17.91
CA GLU A 98 4.15 -3.40 -17.83
C GLU A 98 2.74 -3.20 -18.40
N ARG A 99 2.33 -4.01 -19.40
CA ARG A 99 0.96 -3.99 -19.90
C ARG A 99 0.06 -4.75 -18.93
N HIS A 100 -0.90 -4.03 -18.34
CA HIS A 100 -1.87 -4.63 -17.46
C HIS A 100 -2.94 -5.40 -18.25
N PRO A 101 -3.50 -6.51 -17.71
CA PRO A 101 -4.59 -7.25 -18.37
C PRO A 101 -5.81 -6.41 -18.72
N ASP A 102 -6.08 -5.33 -17.99
CA ASP A 102 -7.16 -4.36 -18.25
C ASP A 102 -6.80 -3.32 -19.32
N ASP A 103 -5.80 -3.60 -20.16
CA ASP A 103 -5.39 -2.83 -21.35
C ASP A 103 -4.87 -1.41 -21.07
N TYR A 104 -4.21 -1.18 -19.95
CA TYR A 104 -3.45 0.04 -19.69
C TYR A 104 -1.97 -0.27 -19.46
N LEU A 105 -1.09 0.74 -19.64
CA LEU A 105 0.34 0.62 -19.43
C LEU A 105 0.70 1.16 -18.04
N VAL A 106 1.35 0.33 -17.24
CA VAL A 106 1.91 0.73 -15.94
C VAL A 106 3.36 1.11 -16.15
N VAL A 107 3.67 2.40 -16.03
CA VAL A 107 5.02 2.94 -16.08
C VAL A 107 5.45 3.31 -14.66
N ARG A 108 6.56 2.74 -14.21
CA ARG A 108 7.05 2.92 -12.85
C ARG A 108 8.27 3.82 -12.82
N GLN A 109 8.60 4.34 -11.65
CA GLN A 109 9.78 5.20 -11.49
C GLN A 109 11.09 4.53 -11.91
N TYR A 110 11.21 3.22 -11.77
CA TYR A 110 12.38 2.49 -12.21
C TYR A 110 12.47 2.31 -13.74
N ASP A 111 11.38 2.59 -14.48
CA ASP A 111 11.38 2.64 -15.95
C ASP A 111 11.93 4.00 -16.46
N ALA A 112 12.25 4.92 -15.54
CA ALA A 112 12.88 6.18 -15.91
C ALA A 112 14.19 5.95 -16.64
N HIS A 113 14.39 6.68 -17.74
CA HIS A 113 15.52 6.52 -18.62
C HIS A 113 15.99 7.86 -19.17
N ALA A 114 17.30 7.96 -19.40
CA ALA A 114 17.93 9.12 -20.01
C ALA A 114 18.71 8.68 -21.26
N TRP A 115 18.53 9.40 -22.34
CA TRP A 115 19.26 9.21 -23.59
C TRP A 115 19.76 10.55 -24.13
N ALA A 116 20.51 10.51 -25.19
CA ALA A 116 21.00 11.69 -25.88
C ALA A 116 20.27 11.92 -27.21
N GLU A 117 20.19 13.18 -27.61
CA GLU A 117 19.87 13.57 -28.96
C GLU A 117 20.98 14.51 -29.49
N ILE A 118 21.39 14.30 -30.73
CA ILE A 118 22.36 15.13 -31.46
C ILE A 118 21.67 15.77 -32.64
N TRP A 119 22.16 16.97 -33.02
CA TRP A 119 21.66 17.62 -34.22
C TRP A 119 22.66 17.44 -35.38
N LEU A 120 22.14 16.84 -36.45
CA LEU A 120 22.86 16.75 -37.74
C LEU A 120 22.19 17.67 -38.76
N GLU A 121 23.01 18.32 -39.60
CA GLU A 121 22.51 19.39 -40.48
C GLU A 121 21.46 18.93 -41.47
N ASP A 122 21.62 17.73 -42.04
CA ASP A 122 20.71 17.19 -43.06
C ASP A 122 19.56 16.33 -42.47
N ARG A 123 19.60 15.97 -41.16
CA ARG A 123 18.67 15.02 -40.54
C ARG A 123 17.93 15.56 -39.33
N GLY A 124 18.31 16.74 -38.82
CA GLY A 124 17.70 17.29 -37.60
C GLY A 124 18.18 16.58 -36.33
N TRP A 125 17.29 16.49 -35.34
CA TRP A 125 17.55 15.79 -34.09
C TRP A 125 17.46 14.28 -34.29
N ILE A 126 18.55 13.59 -33.94
CA ILE A 126 18.63 12.13 -33.99
C ILE A 126 18.84 11.59 -32.57
N ARG A 127 18.01 10.61 -32.18
CA ARG A 127 18.16 9.90 -30.91
C ARG A 127 19.40 9.01 -30.96
N VAL A 128 20.21 9.11 -29.93
CA VAL A 128 21.34 8.24 -29.65
C VAL A 128 21.22 7.77 -28.21
N ASP A 129 21.14 6.47 -27.99
CA ASP A 129 21.07 5.91 -26.66
C ASP A 129 22.36 5.16 -26.33
N PRO A 130 23.28 5.79 -25.59
CA PRO A 130 24.56 5.18 -25.27
C PRO A 130 24.42 3.96 -24.35
N THR A 131 23.32 3.88 -23.58
CA THR A 131 23.06 2.72 -22.73
C THR A 131 22.79 1.46 -23.55
N ALA A 132 22.22 1.61 -24.75
CA ALA A 132 21.89 0.49 -25.62
C ALA A 132 23.11 -0.36 -26.03
N VAL A 133 24.29 0.25 -26.14
CA VAL A 133 25.52 -0.45 -26.52
C VAL A 133 26.21 -1.13 -25.33
N VAL A 134 25.98 -0.63 -24.11
CA VAL A 134 26.61 -1.17 -22.88
C VAL A 134 25.72 -2.21 -22.21
N ALA A 135 24.44 -1.97 -22.21
CA ALA A 135 23.43 -2.84 -21.60
C ALA A 135 22.21 -2.99 -22.50
N PRO A 136 22.31 -3.69 -23.62
CA PRO A 136 21.21 -3.86 -24.58
C PRO A 136 19.99 -4.49 -23.93
N GLN A 137 20.18 -5.41 -22.98
CA GLN A 137 19.12 -6.03 -22.22
C GLN A 137 18.28 -5.02 -21.41
N ARG A 138 18.86 -3.92 -20.97
CA ARG A 138 18.16 -2.83 -20.30
C ARG A 138 17.15 -2.13 -21.21
N ILE A 139 17.40 -2.14 -22.50
CA ILE A 139 16.59 -1.50 -23.54
C ILE A 139 15.53 -2.47 -24.10
N GLU A 140 15.89 -3.74 -24.28
CA GLU A 140 15.04 -4.76 -24.90
C GLU A 140 14.15 -5.49 -23.88
N GLN A 141 14.62 -5.58 -22.65
CA GLN A 141 13.93 -6.28 -21.55
C GLN A 141 13.71 -5.32 -20.39
N ASP A 142 12.69 -5.60 -19.59
CA ASP A 142 12.41 -4.83 -18.38
C ASP A 142 13.66 -4.78 -17.46
N LEU A 143 13.87 -3.63 -16.77
CA LEU A 143 14.97 -3.44 -15.82
C LEU A 143 15.11 -4.59 -14.82
N GLN A 144 14.01 -5.23 -14.47
CA GLN A 144 13.98 -6.38 -13.56
C GLN A 144 14.71 -7.61 -14.09
N SER A 145 14.76 -7.82 -15.41
CA SER A 145 15.47 -8.96 -16.01
C SER A 145 16.99 -8.79 -15.98
N VAL A 146 17.46 -7.54 -15.99
CA VAL A 146 18.89 -7.19 -15.94
C VAL A 146 19.41 -7.17 -14.50
N LEU A 147 18.55 -6.81 -13.55
CA LEU A 147 18.89 -6.69 -12.13
C LEU A 147 18.74 -7.99 -11.34
N GLY A 148 18.53 -9.13 -11.97
CA GLY A 148 18.38 -10.43 -11.30
C GLY A 148 19.48 -10.80 -10.31
N SER A 149 20.63 -10.10 -10.35
CA SER A 149 21.75 -10.25 -9.41
C SER A 149 21.99 -9.04 -8.48
N GLU A 150 21.40 -7.88 -8.78
CA GLU A 150 21.52 -6.66 -7.94
C GLU A 150 20.21 -6.33 -7.21
N THR A 151 19.47 -7.33 -6.81
CA THR A 151 18.14 -7.21 -6.17
C THR A 151 18.12 -6.45 -4.83
N ASP A 152 19.28 -6.14 -4.25
CA ASP A 152 19.35 -5.42 -2.97
C ASP A 152 18.82 -3.99 -3.02
N PHE A 153 18.92 -3.29 -4.15
CA PHE A 153 18.42 -1.92 -4.27
C PHE A 153 16.89 -1.82 -4.22
N LEU A 154 16.19 -2.84 -4.74
CA LEU A 154 14.71 -2.93 -4.65
C LEU A 154 14.28 -3.62 -3.34
N ALA A 155 15.20 -4.25 -2.62
CA ALA A 155 14.93 -4.95 -1.37
C ALA A 155 14.76 -4.01 -0.16
N ASP A 156 15.33 -2.81 -0.21
CA ASP A 156 15.25 -1.81 0.88
C ASP A 156 13.86 -1.15 1.02
N SER A 157 12.94 -1.40 0.10
CA SER A 157 11.55 -1.02 0.31
C SER A 157 10.76 -2.20 0.92
N PRO A 158 10.46 -2.18 2.23
CA PRO A 158 9.78 -3.30 2.92
C PRO A 158 8.36 -3.57 2.40
N VAL A 159 7.84 -2.72 1.52
CA VAL A 159 6.47 -2.77 0.98
C VAL A 159 6.44 -3.08 -0.52
N SER A 160 7.58 -3.40 -1.14
CA SER A 160 7.62 -3.71 -2.58
C SER A 160 6.97 -5.06 -2.87
N LEU A 161 5.68 -5.05 -3.23
CA LEU A 161 4.92 -6.22 -3.71
C LEU A 161 5.53 -6.86 -4.98
N VAL A 162 6.47 -6.17 -5.62
CA VAL A 162 7.21 -6.65 -6.80
C VAL A 162 8.04 -7.90 -6.48
N ARG A 163 8.52 -8.08 -5.23
CA ARG A 163 9.25 -9.28 -4.79
C ARG A 163 8.44 -10.58 -4.92
N PHE A 164 7.11 -10.47 -4.88
CA PHE A 164 6.20 -11.62 -4.85
C PHE A 164 5.60 -11.97 -6.22
N ARG A 165 6.14 -11.39 -7.30
CA ARG A 165 5.66 -11.62 -8.68
C ARG A 165 5.70 -13.11 -9.09
N HIS A 166 6.61 -13.88 -8.51
CA HIS A 166 6.75 -15.32 -8.78
C HIS A 166 5.67 -16.20 -8.11
N ILE A 167 4.92 -15.64 -7.16
CA ILE A 167 3.85 -16.34 -6.45
C ILE A 167 2.51 -15.96 -7.10
N GLY A 168 1.91 -16.88 -7.86
CA GLY A 168 0.76 -16.59 -8.73
C GLY A 168 -0.42 -15.89 -8.04
N TRP A 169 -0.81 -16.31 -6.84
CA TRP A 169 -1.92 -15.67 -6.12
C TRP A 169 -1.60 -14.27 -5.60
N LEU A 170 -0.34 -14.02 -5.18
CA LEU A 170 0.12 -12.69 -4.75
C LEU A 170 0.23 -11.74 -5.94
N ASN A 171 0.63 -12.24 -7.11
CA ASN A 171 0.63 -11.45 -8.33
C ASN A 171 -0.79 -11.06 -8.76
N GLN A 172 -1.77 -11.97 -8.65
CA GLN A 172 -3.17 -11.63 -8.90
C GLN A 172 -3.70 -10.58 -7.92
N LEU A 173 -3.37 -10.69 -6.64
CA LEU A 173 -3.75 -9.70 -5.62
C LEU A 173 -3.12 -8.33 -5.94
N ARG A 174 -1.85 -8.29 -6.35
CA ARG A 174 -1.16 -7.08 -6.80
C ARG A 174 -1.89 -6.42 -7.96
N LEU A 175 -2.21 -7.20 -9.01
CA LEU A 175 -2.92 -6.69 -10.18
C LEU A 175 -4.31 -6.13 -9.81
N GLN A 176 -5.03 -6.79 -8.90
CA GLN A 176 -6.31 -6.27 -8.41
C GLN A 176 -6.16 -4.94 -7.64
N ILE A 177 -5.13 -4.81 -6.81
CA ILE A 177 -4.84 -3.56 -6.10
C ILE A 177 -4.43 -2.45 -7.08
N GLU A 178 -3.60 -2.77 -8.09
CA GLU A 178 -3.22 -1.83 -9.14
C GLU A 178 -4.44 -1.38 -9.96
N SER A 179 -5.33 -2.30 -10.32
CA SER A 179 -6.59 -2.00 -11.02
C SER A 179 -7.52 -1.13 -10.17
N LEU A 180 -7.65 -1.41 -8.87
CA LEU A 180 -8.41 -0.56 -7.94
C LEU A 180 -7.82 0.85 -7.84
N ASN A 181 -6.50 0.95 -7.72
CA ASN A 181 -5.82 2.24 -7.63
C ASN A 181 -5.94 3.04 -8.96
N TYR A 182 -5.83 2.36 -10.10
CA TYR A 182 -6.05 2.96 -11.42
C TYR A 182 -7.48 3.49 -11.58
N ASN A 183 -8.47 2.66 -11.27
CA ASN A 183 -9.89 3.05 -11.34
C ASN A 183 -10.20 4.19 -10.35
N TRP A 184 -9.62 4.14 -9.15
CA TRP A 184 -9.70 5.24 -8.18
C TRP A 184 -9.08 6.52 -8.73
N ALA A 185 -7.87 6.44 -9.31
CA ALA A 185 -7.21 7.59 -9.92
C ALA A 185 -8.02 8.18 -11.07
N LEU A 186 -8.57 7.35 -11.96
CA LEU A 186 -9.48 7.79 -13.03
C LEU A 186 -10.73 8.46 -12.45
N TRP A 187 -11.31 7.87 -11.40
CA TRP A 187 -12.54 8.36 -10.81
C TRP A 187 -12.36 9.65 -10.00
N VAL A 188 -11.24 9.80 -9.30
CA VAL A 188 -10.93 10.96 -8.45
C VAL A 188 -10.17 12.05 -9.20
N LEU A 189 -9.18 11.69 -10.04
CA LEU A 189 -8.37 12.67 -10.77
C LEU A 189 -8.99 13.08 -12.11
N GLY A 190 -9.79 12.18 -12.74
CA GLY A 190 -10.59 12.46 -13.92
C GLY A 190 -11.88 13.27 -13.62
N TYR A 191 -11.81 14.16 -12.62
CA TYR A 191 -12.94 14.84 -11.98
C TYR A 191 -13.90 15.56 -12.97
N ASP A 192 -13.41 16.09 -14.08
CA ASP A 192 -14.22 16.99 -14.90
C ASP A 192 -15.21 16.33 -15.88
N GLN A 193 -15.00 15.11 -16.31
CA GLN A 193 -15.84 14.52 -17.35
C GLN A 193 -16.70 13.33 -16.90
N ILE A 194 -16.12 12.39 -16.14
CA ILE A 194 -16.83 11.15 -15.78
C ILE A 194 -17.81 11.38 -14.63
N GLN A 195 -17.40 12.13 -13.61
CA GLN A 195 -18.23 12.37 -12.42
C GLN A 195 -19.38 13.34 -12.73
N THR A 196 -19.14 14.36 -13.54
CA THR A 196 -20.19 15.28 -13.97
C THR A 196 -21.22 14.58 -14.85
N ALA A 197 -20.81 13.66 -15.73
CA ALA A 197 -21.71 12.85 -16.52
C ALA A 197 -22.53 11.89 -15.65
N PHE A 198 -21.90 11.21 -14.67
CA PHE A 198 -22.58 10.34 -13.73
C PHE A 198 -23.57 11.09 -12.85
N LEU A 199 -23.14 12.22 -12.27
CA LEU A 199 -24.02 13.08 -11.46
C LEU A 199 -25.18 13.64 -12.28
N ARG A 200 -24.94 14.03 -13.52
CA ARG A 200 -25.96 14.51 -14.44
C ARG A 200 -26.98 13.42 -14.79
N ASN A 201 -26.53 12.21 -15.03
CA ASN A 201 -27.40 11.06 -15.30
C ASN A 201 -28.23 10.65 -14.08
N LEU A 202 -27.65 10.73 -12.87
CA LEU A 202 -28.33 10.34 -11.63
C LEU A 202 -29.27 11.41 -11.09
N LEU A 203 -28.87 12.68 -11.16
CA LEU A 203 -29.58 13.81 -10.57
C LEU A 203 -30.34 14.65 -11.58
N GLY A 204 -30.18 14.36 -12.89
CA GLY A 204 -30.79 15.10 -14.01
C GLY A 204 -30.20 16.49 -14.24
N ASP A 205 -29.49 17.04 -13.27
CA ASP A 205 -28.81 18.35 -13.34
C ASP A 205 -27.78 18.44 -12.19
N THR A 206 -26.71 19.19 -12.38
CA THR A 206 -25.63 19.41 -11.39
C THR A 206 -25.87 20.63 -10.50
N SER A 207 -27.14 21.02 -10.26
CA SER A 207 -27.44 22.11 -9.35
C SER A 207 -27.01 21.80 -7.93
N LEU A 208 -26.38 22.76 -7.24
CA LEU A 208 -25.86 22.62 -5.87
C LEU A 208 -26.93 22.11 -4.90
N TRP A 209 -28.19 22.51 -5.11
CA TRP A 209 -29.32 22.08 -4.27
C TRP A 209 -29.60 20.57 -4.40
N ARG A 210 -29.58 20.00 -5.59
CA ARG A 210 -29.82 18.57 -5.80
C ARG A 210 -28.67 17.72 -5.26
N ILE A 211 -27.44 18.19 -5.42
CA ILE A 211 -26.26 17.56 -4.81
C ILE A 211 -26.36 17.57 -3.30
N ALA A 212 -26.74 18.71 -2.70
CA ALA A 212 -26.92 18.82 -1.25
C ALA A 212 -28.03 17.89 -0.74
N LEU A 213 -29.16 17.80 -1.47
CA LEU A 213 -30.26 16.87 -1.14
C LEU A 213 -29.81 15.41 -1.20
N ALA A 214 -29.08 15.02 -2.25
CA ALA A 214 -28.57 13.66 -2.40
C ALA A 214 -27.57 13.30 -1.28
N LEU A 215 -26.63 14.20 -0.97
CA LEU A 215 -25.67 14.00 0.13
C LEU A 215 -26.36 13.91 1.48
N THR A 216 -27.36 14.76 1.74
CA THR A 216 -28.14 14.72 2.98
C THR A 216 -28.96 13.42 3.06
N GLY A 217 -29.56 12.98 1.96
CA GLY A 217 -30.31 11.72 1.91
C GLY A 217 -29.44 10.50 2.15
N VAL A 218 -28.29 10.40 1.48
CA VAL A 218 -27.33 9.29 1.67
C VAL A 218 -26.72 9.34 3.08
N GLY A 219 -26.24 10.50 3.52
CA GLY A 219 -25.66 10.67 4.85
C GLY A 219 -26.67 10.37 5.96
N GLY A 220 -27.90 10.89 5.83
CA GLY A 220 -28.99 10.61 6.77
C GLY A 220 -29.34 9.11 6.83
N SER A 221 -29.42 8.43 5.67
CA SER A 221 -29.68 6.99 5.62
C SER A 221 -28.58 6.17 6.28
N LEU A 222 -27.30 6.54 6.06
CA LEU A 222 -26.15 5.90 6.70
C LEU A 222 -26.18 6.08 8.22
N LEU A 223 -26.48 7.29 8.70
CA LEU A 223 -26.62 7.56 10.14
C LEU A 223 -27.77 6.80 10.77
N LEU A 224 -28.92 6.69 10.07
CA LEU A 224 -30.06 5.89 10.53
C LEU A 224 -29.71 4.39 10.60
N LEU A 225 -29.01 3.84 9.60
CA LEU A 225 -28.55 2.46 9.60
C LEU A 225 -27.55 2.20 10.73
N LEU A 226 -26.61 3.09 10.93
CA LEU A 226 -25.63 3.02 12.04
C LEU A 226 -26.33 3.10 13.39
N GLY A 227 -27.25 4.05 13.56
CA GLY A 227 -28.05 4.18 14.76
C GLY A 227 -28.90 2.94 15.03
N PHE A 228 -29.56 2.41 14.02
CA PHE A 228 -30.31 1.15 14.11
C PHE A 228 -29.41 -0.01 14.53
N TRP A 229 -28.22 -0.14 13.94
CA TRP A 229 -27.25 -1.17 14.28
C TRP A 229 -26.72 -1.05 15.70
N LEU A 230 -26.46 0.17 16.18
CA LEU A 230 -26.02 0.45 17.55
C LEU A 230 -27.13 0.23 18.58
N LEU A 231 -28.38 0.54 18.21
CA LEU A 231 -29.56 0.38 19.08
C LEU A 231 -30.10 -1.04 19.09
N LEU A 232 -29.69 -1.91 18.15
CA LEU A 232 -30.03 -3.32 18.18
C LEU A 232 -29.52 -3.94 19.48
N PRO A 233 -30.41 -4.35 20.42
CA PRO A 233 -29.98 -4.92 21.69
C PRO A 233 -29.19 -6.20 21.42
N ARG A 234 -27.94 -6.19 21.85
CA ARG A 234 -27.07 -7.36 21.74
C ARG A 234 -27.74 -8.50 22.50
N ARG A 235 -28.18 -9.55 21.81
CA ARG A 235 -28.88 -10.73 22.38
C ARG A 235 -28.17 -11.27 23.62
N ARG A 236 -26.87 -11.14 23.72
CA ARG A 236 -26.04 -11.63 24.82
C ARG A 236 -26.22 -10.82 26.11
N GLU A 237 -26.41 -9.49 26.04
CA GLU A 237 -26.67 -8.64 27.20
C GLU A 237 -28.09 -8.89 27.76
N ARG A 238 -29.07 -8.96 26.87
CA ARG A 238 -30.46 -9.24 27.27
C ARG A 238 -30.63 -10.63 27.95
N SER A 239 -29.82 -11.62 27.55
CA SER A 239 -29.80 -12.94 28.17
C SER A 239 -29.13 -12.91 29.54
N ARG A 240 -28.09 -12.09 29.76
CA ARG A 240 -27.47 -11.90 31.08
C ARG A 240 -28.38 -11.19 32.07
N ASP A 241 -29.08 -10.17 31.64
CA ASP A 241 -30.09 -9.47 32.46
C ASP A 241 -31.20 -10.42 32.91
N LEU A 242 -31.62 -11.39 32.07
CA LEU A 242 -32.59 -12.38 32.41
C LEU A 242 -32.07 -13.36 33.47
N LEU A 243 -30.82 -13.81 33.41
CA LEU A 243 -30.19 -14.64 34.40
C LEU A 243 -30.12 -13.97 35.76
N ASP A 244 -29.66 -12.74 35.79
CA ASP A 244 -29.56 -11.95 37.02
C ASP A 244 -30.96 -11.72 37.63
N ARG A 245 -31.98 -11.54 36.82
CA ARG A 245 -33.37 -11.39 37.23
C ARG A 245 -33.94 -12.66 37.88
N GLU A 246 -33.64 -13.83 37.31
CA GLU A 246 -34.07 -15.09 37.92
C GLU A 246 -33.32 -15.38 39.21
N PHE A 247 -32.03 -15.09 39.30
CA PHE A 247 -31.28 -15.24 40.54
C PHE A 247 -31.78 -14.28 41.63
N LEU A 248 -32.14 -13.05 41.33
CA LEU A 248 -32.77 -12.11 42.25
C LEU A 248 -34.12 -12.62 42.78
N ARG A 249 -34.89 -13.35 41.94
CA ARG A 249 -36.14 -14.01 42.38
C ARG A 249 -35.88 -15.10 43.43
N LEU A 250 -34.76 -15.85 43.25
CA LEU A 250 -34.33 -16.80 44.30
C LEU A 250 -34.01 -16.09 45.59
N CYS A 251 -33.22 -15.00 45.54
CA CYS A 251 -32.86 -14.19 46.70
C CYS A 251 -34.12 -13.69 47.41
N GLN A 252 -35.11 -13.18 46.67
CA GLN A 252 -36.39 -12.70 47.27
C GLN A 252 -37.23 -13.84 47.91
N LYS A 253 -37.18 -15.06 47.34
CA LYS A 253 -37.85 -16.20 47.96
C LYS A 253 -37.20 -16.59 49.30
N LEU A 254 -35.86 -16.61 49.35
CA LEU A 254 -35.10 -16.93 50.55
C LEU A 254 -35.22 -15.83 51.63
N GLU A 255 -35.25 -14.57 51.20
CA GLU A 255 -35.49 -13.43 52.10
C GLU A 255 -36.87 -13.54 52.77
N LYS A 256 -37.92 -13.86 52.03
CA LYS A 256 -39.27 -14.12 52.59
C LYS A 256 -39.31 -15.30 53.55
N ALA A 257 -38.34 -16.21 53.46
CA ALA A 257 -38.17 -17.35 54.35
C ALA A 257 -37.25 -17.04 55.57
N GLY A 258 -36.79 -15.76 55.71
CA GLY A 258 -35.97 -15.34 56.82
C GLY A 258 -34.47 -15.30 56.57
N PHE A 259 -34.03 -15.49 55.32
CA PHE A 259 -32.62 -15.52 54.92
C PHE A 259 -32.29 -14.38 53.94
N PRO A 260 -32.22 -13.11 54.36
CA PRO A 260 -31.82 -12.02 53.45
C PRO A 260 -30.37 -12.14 53.05
N ARG A 261 -30.06 -11.76 51.79
CA ARG A 261 -28.70 -11.72 51.28
C ARG A 261 -27.94 -10.52 51.84
N GLN A 262 -26.73 -10.72 52.30
CA GLN A 262 -25.90 -9.64 52.87
C GLN A 262 -25.24 -8.81 51.78
N VAL A 263 -24.91 -7.57 52.10
CA VAL A 263 -24.22 -6.67 51.17
C VAL A 263 -22.81 -7.22 50.88
N GLY A 264 -22.46 -7.38 49.59
CA GLY A 264 -21.18 -7.95 49.14
C GLY A 264 -21.09 -9.47 49.16
N GLU A 265 -22.16 -10.19 49.62
CA GLU A 265 -22.17 -11.64 49.68
C GLU A 265 -22.26 -12.26 48.27
N GLY A 266 -21.34 -13.16 47.95
CA GLY A 266 -21.30 -13.89 46.65
C GLY A 266 -22.48 -14.88 46.54
N PRO A 267 -22.84 -15.29 45.30
CA PRO A 267 -23.90 -16.30 45.13
C PRO A 267 -23.64 -17.60 45.87
N ARG A 268 -22.38 -18.07 45.86
CA ARG A 268 -21.98 -19.32 46.50
C ARG A 268 -21.99 -19.20 48.04
N ASP A 269 -21.48 -18.14 48.58
CA ASP A 269 -21.42 -17.89 50.01
C ASP A 269 -22.82 -17.76 50.60
N TYR A 270 -23.70 -17.07 49.85
CA TYR A 270 -25.11 -16.97 50.20
C TYR A 270 -25.82 -18.35 50.22
N ALA A 271 -25.62 -19.16 49.19
CA ALA A 271 -26.20 -20.50 49.14
C ALA A 271 -25.68 -21.41 50.27
N GLN A 272 -24.38 -21.32 50.58
CA GLN A 272 -23.78 -22.11 51.67
C GLN A 272 -24.30 -21.68 53.03
N ARG A 273 -24.39 -20.40 53.35
CA ARG A 273 -24.93 -19.91 54.61
C ARG A 273 -26.37 -20.31 54.81
N VAL A 274 -27.20 -20.29 53.75
CA VAL A 274 -28.60 -20.77 53.86
C VAL A 274 -28.64 -22.28 54.03
N ALA A 275 -27.78 -23.05 53.35
CA ALA A 275 -27.70 -24.49 53.47
C ALA A 275 -27.27 -24.96 54.87
N GLU A 276 -26.39 -24.21 55.57
CA GLU A 276 -26.00 -24.50 56.95
C GLU A 276 -27.22 -24.39 57.92
N SER A 277 -28.12 -23.44 57.65
CA SER A 277 -29.33 -23.25 58.44
C SER A 277 -30.51 -24.13 58.02
N ARG A 278 -30.50 -24.57 56.75
CA ARG A 278 -31.57 -25.36 56.15
C ARG A 278 -30.96 -26.49 55.29
N PRO A 279 -30.46 -27.57 55.93
CA PRO A 279 -29.77 -28.68 55.23
C PRO A 279 -30.61 -29.36 54.14
N GLU A 280 -31.91 -29.33 54.26
CA GLU A 280 -32.85 -29.87 53.27
C GLU A 280 -32.82 -29.13 51.92
N LEU A 281 -32.41 -27.86 51.90
CA LEU A 281 -32.29 -27.07 50.68
C LEU A 281 -30.87 -27.07 50.09
N ALA A 282 -29.89 -27.65 50.80
CA ALA A 282 -28.48 -27.55 50.46
C ALA A 282 -28.19 -28.03 49.02
N ARG A 283 -28.71 -29.19 48.62
CA ARG A 283 -28.44 -29.75 47.30
C ARG A 283 -29.01 -28.88 46.18
N GLU A 284 -30.20 -28.41 46.35
CA GLU A 284 -30.90 -27.61 45.32
C GLU A 284 -30.29 -26.20 45.20
N LEU A 285 -29.89 -25.60 46.33
CA LEU A 285 -29.24 -24.27 46.33
C LEU A 285 -27.84 -24.31 45.67
N VAL A 286 -27.06 -25.35 45.97
CA VAL A 286 -25.75 -25.55 45.33
C VAL A 286 -25.91 -25.74 43.82
N GLU A 287 -26.90 -26.52 43.36
CA GLU A 287 -27.14 -26.74 41.95
C GLU A 287 -27.52 -25.45 41.22
N VAL A 288 -28.49 -24.71 41.74
CA VAL A 288 -28.94 -23.43 41.14
C VAL A 288 -27.80 -22.39 41.10
N THR A 289 -27.02 -22.32 42.19
CA THR A 289 -25.90 -21.37 42.25
C THR A 289 -24.81 -21.74 41.27
N ARG A 290 -24.47 -23.03 41.16
CA ARG A 290 -23.49 -23.52 40.16
C ARG A 290 -23.94 -23.22 38.74
N MET A 291 -25.22 -23.47 38.42
CA MET A 291 -25.77 -23.14 37.09
C MET A 291 -25.69 -21.65 36.80
N TYR A 292 -26.05 -20.80 37.74
CA TYR A 292 -25.98 -19.36 37.62
C TYR A 292 -24.52 -18.88 37.38
N GLU A 293 -23.58 -19.36 38.21
CA GLU A 293 -22.16 -19.00 38.09
C GLU A 293 -21.56 -19.47 36.75
N ALA A 294 -21.85 -20.69 36.31
CA ALA A 294 -21.36 -21.23 35.04
C ALA A 294 -21.85 -20.38 33.85
N MET A 295 -23.10 -20.00 33.85
CA MET A 295 -23.70 -19.18 32.79
C MET A 295 -23.28 -17.69 32.89
N ARG A 296 -23.02 -17.19 34.07
CA ARG A 296 -22.67 -15.77 34.28
C ARG A 296 -21.20 -15.48 34.12
N TYR A 297 -20.32 -16.35 34.64
CA TYR A 297 -18.88 -16.11 34.75
C TYR A 297 -18.01 -17.08 33.93
N ALA A 298 -18.45 -18.36 33.75
CA ALA A 298 -17.60 -19.35 33.05
C ALA A 298 -17.81 -19.42 31.52
N GLY A 299 -18.66 -18.55 30.96
CA GLY A 299 -18.83 -18.44 29.51
C GLY A 299 -19.78 -19.46 28.88
N GLU A 300 -20.47 -20.28 29.68
CA GLU A 300 -21.51 -21.17 29.18
C GLU A 300 -22.68 -20.43 28.54
N THR A 301 -23.40 -21.09 27.61
CA THR A 301 -24.54 -20.47 26.94
C THR A 301 -25.65 -20.16 27.93
N PRO A 302 -26.09 -18.91 28.06
CA PRO A 302 -27.09 -18.54 29.04
C PRO A 302 -28.45 -19.19 28.74
N ASP A 303 -28.92 -20.09 29.63
CA ASP A 303 -30.26 -20.65 29.60
C ASP A 303 -31.09 -20.23 30.84
N ALA A 304 -31.58 -19.00 30.75
CA ALA A 304 -32.41 -18.41 31.80
C ALA A 304 -33.72 -19.19 32.03
N ARG A 305 -34.20 -19.95 31.03
CA ARG A 305 -35.43 -20.75 31.18
C ARG A 305 -35.23 -21.98 32.06
N THR A 306 -34.10 -22.65 31.90
CA THR A 306 -33.74 -23.79 32.74
C THR A 306 -33.48 -23.34 34.16
N LEU A 307 -32.69 -22.25 34.38
CA LEU A 307 -32.49 -21.65 35.70
C LEU A 307 -33.82 -21.27 36.36
N ALA A 308 -34.71 -20.58 35.62
CA ALA A 308 -36.04 -20.20 36.14
C ALA A 308 -36.91 -21.41 36.53
N ARG A 309 -36.82 -22.51 35.79
CA ARG A 309 -37.56 -23.74 36.07
C ARG A 309 -37.06 -24.37 37.37
N THR A 310 -35.76 -24.49 37.54
CA THR A 310 -35.15 -25.04 38.76
C THR A 310 -35.45 -24.16 39.98
N ILE A 311 -35.42 -22.84 39.86
CA ILE A 311 -35.77 -21.90 40.94
C ILE A 311 -37.28 -22.02 41.33
N ARG A 312 -38.16 -22.28 40.35
CA ARG A 312 -39.59 -22.47 40.63
C ARG A 312 -39.90 -23.78 41.35
N SER A 313 -39.16 -24.84 41.04
CA SER A 313 -39.35 -26.17 41.67
C SER A 313 -38.92 -26.18 43.15
N LEU A 314 -38.05 -25.25 43.59
CA LEU A 314 -37.63 -25.08 44.97
C LEU A 314 -38.85 -24.79 45.89
N ARG A 315 -39.16 -25.74 46.77
CA ARG A 315 -40.19 -25.60 47.82
C ARG A 315 -39.57 -25.04 49.08
N ILE A 316 -39.66 -23.73 49.26
CA ILE A 316 -39.18 -23.04 50.47
C ILE A 316 -40.37 -22.83 51.37
N ASN A 317 -40.51 -23.66 52.41
CA ASN A 317 -41.53 -23.44 53.45
C ASN A 317 -41.09 -22.31 54.41
N ARG A 318 -42.02 -21.43 54.78
CA ARG A 318 -41.77 -20.46 55.82
C ARG A 318 -41.43 -21.20 57.12
N SER A 319 -40.36 -20.79 57.77
CA SER A 319 -40.10 -21.17 59.17
C SER A 319 -41.26 -20.64 59.97
N GLY A 320 -42.01 -21.54 60.63
CA GLY A 320 -43.07 -21.16 61.57
C GLY A 320 -42.49 -20.48 62.77
#